data_6e92a8200507733edbee65de001d2e51
#
_entry.id   6e92a8200507733edbee65de001d2e51
#
_cell.length_a   1.000
_cell.length_b   1.000
_cell.length_c   1.000
_cell.angle_alpha   90.00
_cell.angle_beta   90.00
_cell.angle_gamma   90.00
#
_symmetry.space_group_name_H-M   'P 1'
#
loop_
_entity.id
_entity.type
_entity.pdbx_description
1 polymer ?
#
loop_
_entity_poly.entity_id
_entity_poly.type
_entity_poly.pdbx_seq_one_letter_code
_entity_poly.pdbx_strand_id
1 'polypeptide(L)'
;MTTTALIIAAAIAQSTLLPAPPATQRQTVIEHATVHTAVAGQAALVDAFVVMQGDQVVSVGQGTPTAIDGQPIAADALRIDGTGRHVTPAFISSATTLGLIEVQAVRATDDTSEFGPFHPEVSAWIAVNPDSNLFPVARLGGVLLAWVFPQGGQVCGESSLVRLNGWTNEQMTVVPDAGTFIQWPATEPAPAWYASTSAKEQEKQRVKALRRFDDFFDKAAAAIRARTADPSLPLDARFNRLADVLAGERPLLIAAASAGQIESAVLWARQRNLRPVIVGGQGAEAVADLLVQHQVPVIVLGTLQLPRFAHQPYDEAYTLPARLVARGIRVAIACGDEPSNDRNIAQHAAMAAAFGMPREEALAAITRVPAELSGAADRYGTIAAGRSATLLIHSADPFEVTTSVTAAWIDGSPVQLESHQSLLRDKYERKYQGNDGASRGTTQVRPEQPAAVTAPAARPGVQSR
;
A
#
# COMPACT_ATOMS: atom_id res chain seq x y z
N MET A 1 48.46 44.99 -22.05
CA MET A 1 48.04 43.60 -22.28
C MET A 1 47.09 43.18 -21.16
N THR A 2 45.84 43.41 -21.36
CA THR A 2 44.77 43.18 -20.36
C THR A 2 44.11 41.85 -20.68
N THR A 3 44.24 40.88 -19.80
CA THR A 3 43.62 39.54 -19.94
C THR A 3 42.24 39.58 -19.35
N THR A 4 41.23 39.54 -20.20
CA THR A 4 39.82 39.47 -19.84
C THR A 4 39.48 38.03 -19.49
N ALA A 5 39.18 37.74 -18.21
CA ALA A 5 38.65 36.44 -17.76
C ALA A 5 37.16 36.34 -18.09
N LEU A 6 36.79 35.38 -18.91
CA LEU A 6 35.42 35.07 -19.26
C LEU A 6 34.84 34.18 -18.16
N ILE A 7 33.96 34.72 -17.32
CA ILE A 7 33.19 33.96 -16.36
C ILE A 7 31.98 33.40 -17.09
N ILE A 8 31.98 32.09 -17.36
CA ILE A 8 30.80 31.37 -17.85
C ILE A 8 29.94 31.04 -16.60
N ALA A 9 28.89 31.82 -16.38
CA ALA A 9 27.85 31.50 -15.43
C ALA A 9 26.99 30.39 -16.01
N ALA A 10 27.12 29.17 -15.50
CA ALA A 10 26.20 28.09 -15.78
C ALA A 10 24.85 28.41 -15.14
N ALA A 11 23.88 28.83 -15.91
CA ALA A 11 22.50 28.93 -15.51
C ALA A 11 21.96 27.49 -15.30
N ILE A 12 21.85 27.09 -14.04
CA ILE A 12 21.08 25.89 -13.68
C ILE A 12 19.62 26.25 -13.98
N ALA A 13 19.10 25.69 -15.06
CA ALA A 13 17.66 25.73 -15.36
C ALA A 13 16.94 25.01 -14.22
N GLN A 14 16.41 25.77 -13.26
CA GLN A 14 15.38 25.25 -12.36
C GLN A 14 14.20 24.90 -13.25
N SER A 15 13.95 23.61 -13.46
CA SER A 15 12.71 23.15 -14.03
C SER A 15 11.61 23.60 -13.06
N THR A 16 10.86 24.62 -13.47
CA THR A 16 9.62 25.00 -12.77
C THR A 16 8.65 23.85 -12.98
N LEU A 17 8.65 22.92 -12.01
CA LEU A 17 7.58 21.93 -11.90
C LEU A 17 6.26 22.68 -11.91
N LEU A 18 5.38 22.35 -12.86
CA LEU A 18 4.04 22.90 -12.87
C LEU A 18 3.41 22.58 -11.50
N PRO A 19 2.91 23.59 -10.78
CA PRO A 19 2.26 23.33 -9.52
C PRO A 19 1.07 22.37 -9.74
N ALA A 20 0.83 21.49 -8.78
CA ALA A 20 -0.41 20.73 -8.75
C ALA A 20 -1.60 21.70 -8.95
N PRO A 21 -2.66 21.30 -9.65
CA PRO A 21 -3.82 22.15 -9.82
C PRO A 21 -4.26 22.66 -8.44
N PRO A 22 -4.51 23.97 -8.28
CA PRO A 22 -4.83 24.53 -6.97
C PRO A 22 -6.07 23.81 -6.44
N ALA A 23 -5.98 23.31 -5.21
CA ALA A 23 -7.13 22.82 -4.48
C ALA A 23 -8.21 23.91 -4.55
N THR A 24 -9.42 23.55 -4.92
CA THR A 24 -10.52 24.52 -5.09
C THR A 24 -10.66 25.29 -3.79
N GLN A 25 -10.49 26.59 -3.79
CA GLN A 25 -10.71 27.43 -2.60
C GLN A 25 -12.17 27.41 -2.13
N ARG A 26 -13.05 26.86 -2.99
CA ARG A 26 -14.47 26.67 -2.72
C ARG A 26 -14.68 25.63 -1.63
N GLN A 27 -15.52 25.95 -0.66
CA GLN A 27 -15.93 24.98 0.36
C GLN A 27 -16.75 23.85 -0.27
N THR A 28 -16.50 22.62 0.19
CA THR A 28 -17.34 21.45 -0.11
C THR A 28 -17.91 20.93 1.21
N VAL A 29 -19.23 20.77 1.27
CA VAL A 29 -19.96 20.31 2.45
C VAL A 29 -20.69 19.03 2.10
N ILE A 30 -20.34 17.94 2.78
CA ILE A 30 -21.08 16.67 2.73
C ILE A 30 -22.00 16.67 3.95
N GLU A 31 -23.29 16.45 3.76
CA GLU A 31 -24.31 16.53 4.82
C GLU A 31 -25.11 15.22 4.89
N HIS A 32 -25.73 14.94 6.05
CA HIS A 32 -26.62 13.81 6.26
C HIS A 32 -26.00 12.43 6.01
N ALA A 33 -24.68 12.31 6.09
CA ALA A 33 -23.96 11.06 5.88
C ALA A 33 -23.72 10.29 7.20
N THR A 34 -23.39 9.00 7.08
CA THR A 34 -22.72 8.28 8.15
C THR A 34 -21.21 8.45 7.99
N VAL A 35 -20.56 9.17 8.91
CA VAL A 35 -19.14 9.51 8.83
C VAL A 35 -18.34 8.61 9.76
N HIS A 36 -17.47 7.81 9.18
CA HIS A 36 -16.48 7.00 9.87
C HIS A 36 -15.16 7.78 9.94
N THR A 37 -14.89 8.41 11.06
CA THR A 37 -13.72 9.30 11.19
C THR A 37 -12.40 8.56 11.28
N ALA A 38 -12.40 7.28 11.64
CA ALA A 38 -11.24 6.46 11.98
C ALA A 38 -10.37 7.03 13.12
N VAL A 39 -10.87 8.02 13.86
CA VAL A 39 -10.23 8.51 15.10
C VAL A 39 -10.34 7.43 16.17
N ALA A 40 -9.25 7.17 16.88
CA ALA A 40 -9.20 6.13 17.90
C ALA A 40 -10.28 6.32 18.98
N GLY A 41 -11.04 5.24 19.25
CA GLY A 41 -12.10 5.25 20.24
C GLY A 41 -13.38 6.00 19.84
N GLN A 42 -13.47 6.49 18.59
CA GLN A 42 -14.66 7.18 18.10
C GLN A 42 -15.49 6.26 17.20
N ALA A 43 -16.75 6.05 17.54
CA ALA A 43 -17.70 5.37 16.68
C ALA A 43 -18.12 6.24 15.49
N ALA A 44 -18.73 5.62 14.47
CA ALA A 44 -19.28 6.34 13.34
C ALA A 44 -20.33 7.37 13.76
N LEU A 45 -20.27 8.55 13.17
CA LEU A 45 -21.22 9.65 13.38
C LEU A 45 -22.38 9.50 12.40
N VAL A 46 -23.60 9.36 12.92
CA VAL A 46 -24.82 9.25 12.10
C VAL A 46 -25.43 10.63 11.92
N ASP A 47 -26.04 10.88 10.75
CA ASP A 47 -26.56 12.19 10.36
C ASP A 47 -25.50 13.29 10.56
N ALA A 48 -24.36 13.08 9.95
CA ALA A 48 -23.16 13.87 10.18
C ALA A 48 -22.76 14.65 8.93
N PHE A 49 -21.90 15.63 9.14
CA PHE A 49 -21.34 16.44 8.08
C PHE A 49 -19.79 16.42 8.07
N VAL A 50 -19.23 16.68 6.91
CA VAL A 50 -17.81 16.98 6.71
C VAL A 50 -17.71 18.23 5.86
N VAL A 51 -16.95 19.22 6.32
CA VAL A 51 -16.65 20.43 5.55
C VAL A 51 -15.20 20.44 5.16
N MET A 52 -14.93 20.58 3.88
CA MET A 52 -13.60 20.70 3.29
C MET A 52 -13.39 22.11 2.73
N GLN A 53 -12.19 22.64 2.89
CA GLN A 53 -11.78 23.91 2.27
C GLN A 53 -10.29 23.82 1.88
N GLY A 54 -10.00 24.09 0.63
CA GLY A 54 -8.65 23.86 0.10
C GLY A 54 -8.27 22.37 0.21
N ASP A 55 -7.13 22.09 0.78
CA ASP A 55 -6.59 20.73 0.95
C ASP A 55 -6.97 20.07 2.28
N GLN A 56 -7.79 20.73 3.12
CA GLN A 56 -8.05 20.29 4.48
C GLN A 56 -9.53 20.07 4.78
N VAL A 57 -9.78 19.16 5.71
CA VAL A 57 -11.03 19.10 6.46
C VAL A 57 -11.00 20.22 7.48
N VAL A 58 -11.96 21.13 7.44
CA VAL A 58 -12.06 22.26 8.37
C VAL A 58 -13.05 21.99 9.51
N SER A 59 -14.03 21.12 9.28
CA SER A 59 -14.99 20.73 10.32
C SER A 59 -15.60 19.37 10.04
N VAL A 60 -15.91 18.62 11.11
CA VAL A 60 -16.68 17.37 11.07
C VAL A 60 -17.54 17.31 12.34
N GLY A 61 -18.80 16.89 12.21
CA GLY A 61 -19.72 16.81 13.34
C GLY A 61 -21.06 16.21 12.95
N GLN A 62 -21.99 16.15 13.92
CA GLN A 62 -23.36 15.67 13.71
C GLN A 62 -24.32 16.83 13.41
N GLY A 63 -25.39 16.53 12.68
CA GLY A 63 -26.41 17.50 12.27
C GLY A 63 -25.98 18.34 11.06
N THR A 64 -26.52 19.55 10.94
CA THR A 64 -26.26 20.46 9.81
C THR A 64 -25.26 21.55 10.21
N PRO A 65 -24.16 21.75 9.46
CA PRO A 65 -23.19 22.78 9.77
C PRO A 65 -23.79 24.15 9.45
N THR A 66 -23.79 25.07 10.42
CA THR A 66 -24.24 26.45 10.23
C THR A 66 -23.08 27.42 10.12
N ALA A 67 -21.99 27.14 10.81
CA ALA A 67 -20.79 27.98 10.81
C ALA A 67 -19.54 27.12 11.11
N ILE A 68 -18.37 27.61 10.71
CA ILE A 68 -17.06 27.08 11.01
C ILE A 68 -16.28 28.20 11.69
N ASP A 69 -15.78 27.96 12.91
CA ASP A 69 -15.04 28.96 13.70
C ASP A 69 -15.76 30.32 13.79
N GLY A 70 -17.10 30.28 13.92
CA GLY A 70 -17.95 31.46 13.99
C GLY A 70 -18.23 32.14 12.63
N GLN A 71 -17.67 31.64 11.53
CA GLN A 71 -17.96 32.13 10.18
C GLN A 71 -19.04 31.25 9.53
N PRO A 72 -20.06 31.85 8.87
CA PRO A 72 -21.08 31.06 8.17
C PRO A 72 -20.47 30.27 7.00
N ILE A 73 -21.07 29.12 6.70
CA ILE A 73 -20.72 28.35 5.49
C ILE A 73 -20.88 29.27 4.27
N ALA A 74 -19.92 29.24 3.36
CA ALA A 74 -19.94 30.06 2.15
C ALA A 74 -21.22 29.79 1.32
N ALA A 75 -21.86 30.85 0.85
CA ALA A 75 -23.12 30.73 0.09
C ALA A 75 -22.96 29.97 -1.23
N ASP A 76 -21.75 29.96 -1.80
CA ASP A 76 -21.38 29.24 -3.00
C ASP A 76 -20.76 27.86 -2.74
N ALA A 77 -20.77 27.38 -1.47
CA ALA A 77 -20.27 26.07 -1.11
C ALA A 77 -20.93 24.96 -1.94
N LEU A 78 -20.12 24.00 -2.41
CA LEU A 78 -20.65 22.80 -3.04
C LEU A 78 -21.27 21.91 -1.94
N ARG A 79 -22.58 21.73 -1.95
CA ARG A 79 -23.29 20.85 -0.99
C ARG A 79 -23.58 19.51 -1.65
N ILE A 80 -23.24 18.44 -0.93
CA ILE A 80 -23.43 17.06 -1.35
C ILE A 80 -24.33 16.38 -0.30
N ASP A 81 -25.51 15.95 -0.74
CA ASP A 81 -26.40 15.14 0.07
C ASP A 81 -25.85 13.72 0.22
N GLY A 82 -25.49 13.37 1.45
CA GLY A 82 -24.98 12.08 1.86
C GLY A 82 -26.02 11.15 2.48
N THR A 83 -27.32 11.44 2.35
CA THR A 83 -28.37 10.59 2.90
C THR A 83 -28.22 9.14 2.42
N GLY A 84 -28.13 8.21 3.37
CA GLY A 84 -27.91 6.78 3.10
C GLY A 84 -26.50 6.42 2.60
N ARG A 85 -25.58 7.38 2.55
CA ARG A 85 -24.19 7.18 2.14
C ARG A 85 -23.26 7.17 3.35
N HIS A 86 -22.09 6.56 3.14
CA HIS A 86 -21.03 6.50 4.14
C HIS A 86 -19.82 7.30 3.67
N VAL A 87 -19.17 7.99 4.60
CA VAL A 87 -17.92 8.74 4.34
C VAL A 87 -16.82 8.14 5.20
N THR A 88 -15.67 7.85 4.57
CA THR A 88 -14.48 7.32 5.25
C THR A 88 -13.24 8.13 4.87
N PRO A 89 -12.16 8.08 5.67
CA PRO A 89 -10.85 8.43 5.14
C PRO A 89 -10.52 7.57 3.93
N ALA A 90 -9.66 8.04 3.05
CA ALA A 90 -9.13 7.23 1.96
C ALA A 90 -8.41 5.99 2.49
N PHE A 91 -8.53 4.87 1.78
CA PHE A 91 -7.81 3.65 2.11
C PHE A 91 -6.35 3.77 1.69
N ILE A 92 -5.46 3.18 2.49
CA ILE A 92 -4.03 3.12 2.26
C ILE A 92 -3.66 1.66 2.00
N SER A 93 -3.27 1.33 0.78
CA SER A 93 -2.69 0.01 0.52
C SER A 93 -1.28 -0.04 1.04
N SER A 94 -0.99 -0.99 1.95
CA SER A 94 0.30 -1.16 2.60
C SER A 94 1.09 -2.31 1.98
N ALA A 95 2.42 -2.24 2.06
CA ALA A 95 3.33 -3.29 1.58
C ALA A 95 3.05 -3.74 0.13
N THR A 96 2.73 -2.77 -0.72
CA THR A 96 2.39 -2.98 -2.12
C THR A 96 3.55 -2.65 -3.06
N THR A 97 3.52 -3.18 -4.28
CA THR A 97 4.40 -2.80 -5.40
C THR A 97 3.66 -1.95 -6.44
N LEU A 98 2.53 -1.36 -6.07
CA LEU A 98 1.67 -0.55 -6.95
C LEU A 98 2.46 0.64 -7.52
N GLY A 99 2.50 0.73 -8.85
CA GLY A 99 3.28 1.72 -9.58
C GLY A 99 4.74 1.34 -9.85
N LEU A 100 5.27 0.26 -9.23
CA LEU A 100 6.59 -0.28 -9.55
C LEU A 100 6.55 -1.40 -10.60
N ILE A 101 5.38 -1.94 -10.88
CA ILE A 101 5.19 -3.02 -11.85
C ILE A 101 3.85 -2.86 -12.55
N GLU A 102 3.84 -3.08 -13.87
CA GLU A 102 2.63 -3.04 -14.69
C GLU A 102 2.20 -4.44 -15.13
N VAL A 103 3.12 -5.20 -15.70
CA VAL A 103 2.87 -6.55 -16.23
C VAL A 103 3.98 -7.48 -15.77
N GLN A 104 3.68 -8.38 -14.83
CA GLN A 104 4.68 -9.29 -14.24
C GLN A 104 5.47 -10.13 -15.25
N ALA A 105 4.85 -10.50 -16.37
CA ALA A 105 5.53 -11.27 -17.42
C ALA A 105 6.48 -10.44 -18.30
N VAL A 106 6.50 -9.11 -18.13
CA VAL A 106 7.29 -8.20 -18.97
C VAL A 106 8.34 -7.51 -18.11
N ARG A 107 9.58 -8.02 -18.11
CA ARG A 107 10.68 -7.50 -17.28
C ARG A 107 10.93 -5.99 -17.45
N ALA A 108 10.68 -5.44 -18.62
CA ALA A 108 10.86 -4.00 -18.87
C ALA A 108 9.83 -3.10 -18.15
N THR A 109 8.80 -3.67 -17.53
CA THR A 109 7.80 -2.96 -16.74
C THR A 109 7.86 -3.30 -15.25
N ASP A 110 8.94 -3.94 -14.80
CA ASP A 110 9.16 -4.36 -13.42
C ASP A 110 10.40 -3.65 -12.86
N ASP A 111 10.14 -2.62 -12.07
CA ASP A 111 11.12 -1.80 -11.35
C ASP A 111 11.07 -2.07 -9.83
N THR A 112 10.61 -3.26 -9.44
CA THR A 112 10.47 -3.61 -8.03
C THR A 112 11.79 -3.88 -7.33
N SER A 113 12.88 -4.24 -8.04
CA SER A 113 14.10 -4.76 -7.44
C SER A 113 15.38 -4.43 -8.18
N GLU A 114 16.46 -4.26 -7.41
CA GLU A 114 17.83 -4.09 -7.88
C GLU A 114 18.67 -5.35 -7.73
N PHE A 115 19.82 -5.39 -8.42
CA PHE A 115 20.77 -6.52 -8.36
C PHE A 115 21.63 -6.47 -7.11
N GLY A 116 21.62 -7.55 -6.33
CA GLY A 116 22.48 -7.72 -5.16
C GLY A 116 21.70 -7.92 -3.86
N PRO A 117 22.41 -8.06 -2.73
CA PRO A 117 21.75 -8.37 -1.46
C PRO A 117 21.38 -7.15 -0.60
N PHE A 118 22.01 -5.98 -0.80
CA PHE A 118 21.87 -4.84 0.11
C PHE A 118 21.76 -3.52 -0.68
N HIS A 119 20.57 -2.93 -0.67
CA HIS A 119 20.20 -1.72 -1.42
C HIS A 119 19.47 -0.68 -0.56
N PRO A 120 19.97 -0.29 0.63
CA PRO A 120 19.30 0.71 1.44
C PRO A 120 19.23 2.10 0.77
N GLU A 121 20.06 2.34 -0.27
CA GLU A 121 20.07 3.57 -1.06
C GLU A 121 18.89 3.71 -2.04
N VAL A 122 18.22 2.60 -2.34
CA VAL A 122 17.06 2.59 -3.24
C VAL A 122 15.85 3.18 -2.52
N SER A 123 15.16 4.12 -3.16
CA SER A 123 13.89 4.69 -2.68
C SER A 123 12.77 4.35 -3.66
N ALA A 124 11.71 3.69 -3.18
CA ALA A 124 10.65 3.18 -4.03
C ALA A 124 9.96 4.27 -4.88
N TRP A 125 9.75 5.48 -4.33
CA TRP A 125 9.06 6.55 -5.04
C TRP A 125 9.72 6.99 -6.35
N ILE A 126 11.04 6.81 -6.48
CA ILE A 126 11.79 7.21 -7.68
C ILE A 126 11.35 6.38 -8.89
N ALA A 127 11.03 5.10 -8.65
CA ALA A 127 10.61 4.16 -9.69
C ALA A 127 9.08 4.11 -9.90
N VAL A 128 8.30 4.86 -9.11
CA VAL A 128 6.85 4.90 -9.29
C VAL A 128 6.50 5.50 -10.63
N ASN A 129 5.77 4.75 -11.45
CA ASN A 129 5.22 5.21 -12.73
C ASN A 129 3.92 6.00 -12.50
N PRO A 130 3.89 7.33 -12.72
CA PRO A 130 2.67 8.14 -12.53
C PRO A 130 1.52 7.74 -13.46
N ASP A 131 1.84 7.16 -14.61
CA ASP A 131 0.88 6.75 -15.63
C ASP A 131 0.45 5.29 -15.50
N SER A 132 0.68 4.65 -14.35
CA SER A 132 0.29 3.27 -14.12
C SER A 132 -1.20 3.03 -14.35
N ASN A 133 -1.52 2.04 -15.19
CA ASN A 133 -2.90 1.62 -15.42
C ASN A 133 -3.56 0.98 -14.18
N LEU A 134 -2.78 0.62 -13.17
CA LEU A 134 -3.28 0.04 -11.92
C LEU A 134 -3.82 1.11 -10.96
N PHE A 135 -3.37 2.37 -11.05
CA PHE A 135 -3.86 3.46 -10.19
C PHE A 135 -5.36 3.72 -10.35
N PRO A 136 -5.90 3.88 -11.57
CA PRO A 136 -7.34 4.02 -11.75
C PRO A 136 -8.14 2.85 -11.18
N VAL A 137 -7.61 1.63 -11.29
CA VAL A 137 -8.25 0.41 -10.74
C VAL A 137 -8.27 0.45 -9.21
N ALA A 138 -7.16 0.81 -8.58
CA ALA A 138 -7.05 0.93 -7.13
C ALA A 138 -7.98 2.02 -6.57
N ARG A 139 -8.06 3.19 -7.26
CA ARG A 139 -8.95 4.30 -6.88
C ARG A 139 -10.43 3.92 -6.86
N LEU A 140 -10.88 3.07 -7.80
CA LEU A 140 -12.24 2.54 -7.80
C LEU A 140 -12.55 1.69 -6.56
N GLY A 141 -11.53 1.06 -5.97
CA GLY A 141 -11.63 0.33 -4.70
C GLY A 141 -11.48 1.21 -3.46
N GLY A 142 -11.29 2.53 -3.62
CA GLY A 142 -11.10 3.48 -2.52
C GLY A 142 -9.66 3.65 -2.05
N VAL A 143 -8.70 3.01 -2.71
CA VAL A 143 -7.27 3.22 -2.43
C VAL A 143 -6.83 4.52 -3.06
N LEU A 144 -6.53 5.52 -2.25
CA LEU A 144 -6.03 6.81 -2.72
C LEU A 144 -4.57 7.07 -2.33
N LEU A 145 -4.05 6.27 -1.40
CA LEU A 145 -2.64 6.25 -1.05
C LEU A 145 -2.09 4.82 -1.10
N ALA A 146 -0.83 4.69 -1.49
CA ALA A 146 -0.11 3.43 -1.50
C ALA A 146 1.22 3.56 -0.74
N TRP A 147 1.44 2.68 0.23
CA TRP A 147 2.73 2.54 0.89
C TRP A 147 3.52 1.48 0.15
N VAL A 148 4.36 1.97 -0.78
CA VAL A 148 5.05 1.18 -1.80
C VAL A 148 6.37 0.66 -1.23
N PHE A 149 6.62 -0.64 -1.40
CA PHE A 149 7.79 -1.34 -0.89
C PHE A 149 8.65 -1.86 -2.05
N PRO A 150 9.95 -1.52 -2.10
CA PRO A 150 10.87 -2.16 -3.03
C PRO A 150 11.05 -3.62 -2.64
N GLN A 151 11.39 -4.45 -3.59
CA GLN A 151 11.58 -5.88 -3.42
C GLN A 151 13.04 -6.26 -3.73
N GLY A 152 13.36 -7.55 -3.56
CA GLY A 152 14.68 -8.07 -3.91
C GLY A 152 15.75 -7.85 -2.85
N GLY A 153 16.72 -8.74 -2.82
CA GLY A 153 17.81 -8.69 -1.84
C GLY A 153 17.41 -9.02 -0.41
N GLN A 154 18.33 -8.79 0.52
CA GLN A 154 18.10 -8.90 1.96
C GLN A 154 17.72 -7.54 2.58
N VAL A 155 18.35 -6.45 2.11
CA VAL A 155 17.93 -5.08 2.36
C VAL A 155 17.42 -4.56 1.03
N CYS A 156 16.10 -4.40 0.92
CA CYS A 156 15.44 -4.11 -0.35
C CYS A 156 15.50 -2.62 -0.71
N GLY A 157 15.48 -1.73 0.29
CA GLY A 157 15.49 -0.29 0.11
C GLY A 157 14.48 0.43 1.00
N GLU A 158 14.32 1.73 0.76
CA GLU A 158 13.38 2.59 1.46
C GLU A 158 11.99 2.46 0.83
N SER A 159 11.00 2.17 1.69
CA SER A 159 9.60 2.24 1.31
C SER A 159 9.12 3.69 1.21
N SER A 160 8.10 3.95 0.43
CA SER A 160 7.60 5.31 0.22
C SER A 160 6.07 5.35 0.25
N LEU A 161 5.49 6.37 0.87
CA LEU A 161 4.05 6.61 0.79
C LEU A 161 3.77 7.59 -0.36
N VAL A 162 2.92 7.18 -1.28
CA VAL A 162 2.51 7.99 -2.43
C VAL A 162 0.99 8.13 -2.49
N ARG A 163 0.51 9.25 -2.99
CA ARG A 163 -0.90 9.44 -3.36
C ARG A 163 -1.11 9.00 -4.81
N LEU A 164 -2.26 8.42 -5.09
CA LEU A 164 -2.56 7.88 -6.43
C LEU A 164 -3.14 8.94 -7.38
N ASN A 165 -2.60 10.16 -7.32
CA ASN A 165 -2.92 11.25 -8.24
C ASN A 165 -1.75 12.24 -8.29
N GLY A 166 -1.31 12.58 -9.50
CA GLY A 166 -0.20 13.50 -9.74
C GLY A 166 0.30 13.36 -11.17
N TRP A 167 1.13 14.30 -11.61
CA TRP A 167 1.73 14.31 -12.95
C TRP A 167 3.12 13.66 -12.96
N THR A 168 3.80 13.69 -11.82
CA THR A 168 5.12 13.11 -11.66
C THR A 168 5.20 12.33 -10.35
N ASN A 169 6.16 11.43 -10.23
CA ASN A 169 6.42 10.67 -9.01
C ASN A 169 6.73 11.59 -7.82
N GLU A 170 7.43 12.73 -8.04
CA GLU A 170 7.70 13.70 -6.97
C GLU A 170 6.40 14.33 -6.44
N GLN A 171 5.48 14.73 -7.35
CA GLN A 171 4.18 15.27 -6.94
C GLN A 171 3.32 14.25 -6.21
N MET A 172 3.43 12.97 -6.56
CA MET A 172 2.70 11.88 -5.90
C MET A 172 3.28 11.55 -4.53
N THR A 173 4.56 11.82 -4.28
CA THR A 173 5.25 11.42 -3.06
C THR A 173 4.76 12.22 -1.85
N VAL A 174 4.34 11.50 -0.81
CA VAL A 174 3.92 12.04 0.49
C VAL A 174 5.04 11.89 1.51
N VAL A 175 5.57 10.67 1.66
CA VAL A 175 6.72 10.37 2.50
C VAL A 175 7.72 9.60 1.64
N PRO A 176 8.84 10.21 1.27
CA PRO A 176 9.81 9.58 0.35
C PRO A 176 10.50 8.36 0.98
N ASP A 177 10.83 8.44 2.27
CA ASP A 177 11.56 7.40 3.00
C ASP A 177 10.75 7.04 4.27
N ALA A 178 9.79 6.13 4.13
CA ALA A 178 8.85 5.76 5.19
C ALA A 178 9.32 4.56 6.04
N GLY A 179 10.53 4.07 5.79
CA GLY A 179 11.20 2.99 6.51
C GLY A 179 11.92 2.03 5.59
N THR A 180 13.05 1.49 6.07
CA THR A 180 13.85 0.52 5.31
C THR A 180 13.19 -0.86 5.36
N PHE A 181 12.94 -1.44 4.19
CA PHE A 181 12.36 -2.77 4.06
C PHE A 181 13.46 -3.84 3.92
N ILE A 182 13.36 -4.89 4.73
CA ILE A 182 14.28 -6.03 4.73
C ILE A 182 13.54 -7.35 4.68
N GLN A 183 14.16 -8.37 4.07
CA GLN A 183 13.68 -9.73 4.08
C GLN A 183 14.48 -10.56 5.10
N TRP A 184 13.81 -11.01 6.16
CA TRP A 184 14.43 -11.82 7.18
C TRP A 184 14.62 -13.27 6.71
N PRO A 185 15.80 -13.88 6.91
CA PRO A 185 16.03 -15.25 6.49
C PRO A 185 15.06 -16.24 7.14
N ALA A 186 14.59 -17.20 6.35
CA ALA A 186 13.70 -18.25 6.86
C ALA A 186 14.39 -19.05 7.98
N THR A 187 13.67 -19.30 9.09
CA THR A 187 14.17 -20.09 10.22
C THR A 187 13.89 -21.58 10.06
N GLU A 188 12.88 -21.90 9.26
CA GLU A 188 12.48 -23.28 8.98
C GLU A 188 12.96 -23.69 7.59
N PRO A 189 13.50 -24.90 7.40
CA PRO A 189 13.89 -25.36 6.10
C PRO A 189 12.66 -25.59 5.21
N ALA A 190 12.77 -25.26 3.95
CA ALA A 190 11.75 -25.57 2.96
C ALA A 190 11.58 -27.10 2.84
N PRO A 191 10.33 -27.57 2.62
CA PRO A 191 10.06 -29.02 2.47
C PRO A 191 10.92 -29.67 1.37
N ALA A 192 11.34 -30.90 1.57
CA ALA A 192 12.24 -31.61 0.67
C ALA A 192 11.71 -31.76 -0.77
N TRP A 193 10.37 -31.80 -0.93
CA TRP A 193 9.74 -31.88 -2.27
C TRP A 193 9.80 -30.56 -3.05
N TYR A 194 10.09 -29.44 -2.36
CA TYR A 194 10.21 -28.11 -2.97
C TYR A 194 11.65 -27.61 -2.99
N ALA A 195 12.47 -28.04 -2.02
CA ALA A 195 13.83 -27.55 -1.84
C ALA A 195 14.82 -28.26 -2.80
N SER A 196 15.64 -27.52 -3.49
CA SER A 196 16.78 -28.04 -4.27
C SER A 196 17.99 -28.42 -3.42
N THR A 197 18.01 -28.05 -2.12
CA THR A 197 19.13 -28.24 -1.20
C THR A 197 18.69 -28.90 0.10
N SER A 198 19.59 -29.63 0.76
CA SER A 198 19.30 -30.30 2.03
C SER A 198 19.02 -29.28 3.17
N ALA A 199 18.24 -29.69 4.20
CA ALA A 199 17.98 -28.87 5.37
C ALA A 199 19.27 -28.37 6.05
N LYS A 200 20.32 -29.18 6.09
CA LYS A 200 21.65 -28.80 6.63
C LYS A 200 22.32 -27.70 5.81
N GLU A 201 22.17 -27.73 4.50
CA GLU A 201 22.72 -26.68 3.64
C GLU A 201 21.90 -25.39 3.71
N GLN A 202 20.58 -25.51 3.80
CA GLN A 202 19.70 -24.35 4.03
C GLN A 202 20.05 -23.67 5.37
N GLU A 203 20.31 -24.43 6.43
CA GLU A 203 20.73 -23.88 7.73
C GLU A 203 22.08 -23.15 7.62
N LYS A 204 23.07 -23.71 6.91
CA LYS A 204 24.33 -22.99 6.66
C LYS A 204 24.11 -21.67 5.91
N GLN A 205 23.22 -21.68 4.89
CA GLN A 205 22.89 -20.49 4.12
C GLN A 205 22.20 -19.44 5.02
N ARG A 206 21.29 -19.88 5.90
CA ARG A 206 20.63 -19.01 6.89
C ARG A 206 21.66 -18.36 7.82
N VAL A 207 22.55 -19.13 8.41
CA VAL A 207 23.60 -18.62 9.31
C VAL A 207 24.50 -17.62 8.57
N LYS A 208 24.88 -17.92 7.31
CA LYS A 208 25.66 -17.01 6.47
C LYS A 208 24.90 -15.71 6.14
N ALA A 209 23.60 -15.81 5.90
CA ALA A 209 22.75 -14.64 5.64
C ALA A 209 22.66 -13.75 6.89
N LEU A 210 22.42 -14.31 8.06
CA LEU A 210 22.38 -13.57 9.34
C LEU A 210 23.71 -12.86 9.63
N ARG A 211 24.85 -13.55 9.46
CA ARG A 211 26.18 -12.92 9.60
C ARG A 211 26.38 -11.75 8.65
N ARG A 212 25.88 -11.85 7.40
CA ARG A 212 25.96 -10.74 6.45
C ARG A 212 25.12 -9.55 6.90
N PHE A 213 23.97 -9.78 7.50
CA PHE A 213 23.17 -8.71 8.11
C PHE A 213 23.96 -8.03 9.24
N ASP A 214 24.48 -8.81 10.18
CA ASP A 214 25.27 -8.29 11.29
C ASP A 214 26.44 -7.44 10.79
N ASP A 215 27.25 -8.00 9.90
CA ASP A 215 28.41 -7.31 9.31
C ASP A 215 28.01 -6.01 8.60
N PHE A 216 26.90 -6.01 7.89
CA PHE A 216 26.45 -4.85 7.13
C PHE A 216 25.95 -3.73 8.06
N PHE A 217 25.07 -4.06 9.01
CA PHE A 217 24.53 -3.08 9.96
C PHE A 217 25.59 -2.56 10.93
N ASP A 218 26.51 -3.42 11.39
CA ASP A 218 27.62 -3.02 12.28
C ASP A 218 28.59 -2.07 11.55
N LYS A 219 28.92 -2.34 10.28
CA LYS A 219 29.73 -1.45 9.43
C LYS A 219 29.02 -0.12 9.19
N ALA A 220 27.71 -0.13 8.89
CA ALA A 220 26.94 1.09 8.73
C ALA A 220 26.95 1.94 10.01
N ALA A 221 26.66 1.33 11.16
CA ALA A 221 26.67 2.00 12.44
C ALA A 221 28.06 2.58 12.80
N ALA A 222 29.15 1.84 12.52
CA ALA A 222 30.51 2.32 12.73
C ALA A 222 30.86 3.49 11.81
N ALA A 223 30.53 3.41 10.52
CA ALA A 223 30.77 4.48 9.54
C ALA A 223 30.00 5.76 9.88
N ILE A 224 28.74 5.65 10.29
CA ILE A 224 27.92 6.79 10.71
C ILE A 224 28.51 7.45 11.95
N ARG A 225 28.91 6.68 12.98
CA ARG A 225 29.56 7.22 14.18
C ARG A 225 30.87 7.94 13.84
N ALA A 226 31.70 7.33 12.97
CA ALA A 226 32.95 7.94 12.53
C ALA A 226 32.69 9.28 11.82
N ARG A 227 31.72 9.33 10.92
CA ARG A 227 31.33 10.54 10.20
C ARG A 227 30.76 11.63 11.11
N THR A 228 30.02 11.24 12.15
CA THR A 228 29.51 12.19 13.16
C THR A 228 30.68 12.82 13.95
N ALA A 229 31.71 12.04 14.26
CA ALA A 229 32.91 12.53 14.96
C ALA A 229 33.83 13.37 14.05
N ASP A 230 33.94 13.00 12.78
CA ASP A 230 34.72 13.71 11.77
C ASP A 230 33.94 13.84 10.45
N PRO A 231 33.27 14.99 10.21
CA PRO A 231 32.48 15.24 9.01
C PRO A 231 33.29 15.23 7.69
N SER A 232 34.61 15.22 7.72
CA SER A 232 35.46 15.16 6.53
C SER A 232 35.58 13.74 5.97
N LEU A 233 35.27 12.71 6.75
CA LEU A 233 35.35 11.32 6.31
C LEU A 233 34.29 11.02 5.24
N PRO A 234 34.66 10.28 4.18
CA PRO A 234 33.69 9.83 3.18
C PRO A 234 32.68 8.87 3.82
N LEU A 235 31.39 9.00 3.46
CA LEU A 235 30.36 8.10 3.87
C LEU A 235 29.75 7.42 2.63
N ASP A 236 29.70 6.08 2.65
CA ASP A 236 28.99 5.29 1.64
C ASP A 236 27.49 5.70 1.66
N ALA A 237 26.94 5.99 0.49
CA ALA A 237 25.54 6.41 0.34
C ALA A 237 24.58 5.38 0.94
N ARG A 238 24.89 4.09 0.85
CA ARG A 238 24.10 3.00 1.46
C ARG A 238 24.02 3.13 2.98
N PHE A 239 25.16 3.43 3.63
CA PHE A 239 25.19 3.59 5.08
C PHE A 239 24.51 4.88 5.54
N ASN A 240 24.64 5.94 4.73
CA ASN A 240 23.95 7.20 5.04
C ASN A 240 22.43 7.04 5.11
N ARG A 241 21.86 6.23 4.23
CA ARG A 241 20.41 5.96 4.21
C ARG A 241 19.89 5.24 5.46
N LEU A 242 20.73 4.44 6.11
CA LEU A 242 20.39 3.74 7.35
C LEU A 242 20.51 4.61 8.60
N ALA A 243 20.96 5.86 8.51
CA ALA A 243 21.22 6.71 9.69
C ALA A 243 19.99 6.86 10.58
N ASP A 244 18.84 7.24 10.01
CA ASP A 244 17.61 7.47 10.77
C ASP A 244 17.00 6.18 11.32
N VAL A 245 17.16 5.06 10.60
CA VAL A 245 16.74 3.74 11.08
C VAL A 245 17.61 3.29 12.26
N LEU A 246 18.93 3.48 12.16
CA LEU A 246 19.89 3.17 13.24
C LEU A 246 19.73 4.11 14.45
N ALA A 247 19.27 5.35 14.24
CA ALA A 247 18.88 6.26 15.31
C ALA A 247 17.52 5.91 15.95
N GLY A 248 16.75 4.98 15.38
CA GLY A 248 15.41 4.64 15.84
C GLY A 248 14.35 5.69 15.47
N GLU A 249 14.65 6.62 14.57
CA GLU A 249 13.73 7.66 14.10
C GLU A 249 12.77 7.15 13.05
N ARG A 250 13.24 6.27 12.15
CA ARG A 250 12.42 5.58 11.13
C ARG A 250 12.27 4.10 11.46
N PRO A 251 11.15 3.46 11.06
CA PRO A 251 10.95 2.03 11.29
C PRO A 251 11.84 1.16 10.40
N LEU A 252 12.20 -0.01 10.92
CA LEU A 252 12.71 -1.12 10.13
C LEU A 252 11.56 -2.08 9.83
N LEU A 253 11.19 -2.18 8.54
CA LEU A 253 10.10 -3.02 8.06
C LEU A 253 10.67 -4.41 7.76
N ILE A 254 10.21 -5.43 8.46
CA ILE A 254 10.83 -6.76 8.41
C ILE A 254 9.85 -7.80 7.87
N ALA A 255 10.10 -8.30 6.66
CA ALA A 255 9.34 -9.42 6.12
C ALA A 255 9.64 -10.68 6.93
N ALA A 256 8.65 -11.14 7.70
CA ALA A 256 8.71 -12.33 8.52
C ALA A 256 7.34 -13.00 8.65
N ALA A 257 7.25 -14.28 8.33
CA ALA A 257 6.00 -15.02 8.28
C ALA A 257 5.83 -16.01 9.44
N SER A 258 6.83 -16.87 9.71
CA SER A 258 6.72 -17.87 10.76
C SER A 258 7.06 -17.29 12.14
N ALA A 259 6.58 -17.93 13.19
CA ALA A 259 6.84 -17.54 14.57
C ALA A 259 8.35 -17.43 14.87
N GLY A 260 9.15 -18.39 14.43
CA GLY A 260 10.60 -18.37 14.63
C GLY A 260 11.30 -17.24 13.84
N GLN A 261 10.81 -16.91 12.63
CA GLN A 261 11.31 -15.74 11.90
C GLN A 261 11.02 -14.45 12.67
N ILE A 262 9.77 -14.27 13.11
CA ILE A 262 9.32 -13.06 13.83
C ILE A 262 10.11 -12.91 15.14
N GLU A 263 10.21 -13.98 15.93
CA GLU A 263 10.97 -13.96 17.18
C GLU A 263 12.42 -13.54 16.96
N SER A 264 13.12 -14.23 16.05
CA SER A 264 14.54 -13.94 15.78
C SER A 264 14.74 -12.51 15.22
N ALA A 265 13.85 -12.03 14.35
CA ALA A 265 13.90 -10.70 13.77
C ALA A 265 13.68 -9.60 14.84
N VAL A 266 12.66 -9.77 15.68
CA VAL A 266 12.34 -8.80 16.74
C VAL A 266 13.48 -8.72 17.76
N LEU A 267 13.98 -9.86 18.24
CA LEU A 267 15.09 -9.90 19.19
C LEU A 267 16.37 -9.24 18.61
N TRP A 268 16.70 -9.56 17.36
CA TRP A 268 17.83 -8.96 16.66
C TRP A 268 17.69 -7.43 16.52
N ALA A 269 16.51 -6.96 16.13
CA ALA A 269 16.24 -5.53 15.98
C ALA A 269 16.30 -4.80 17.34
N ARG A 270 15.75 -5.41 18.38
CA ARG A 270 15.75 -4.82 19.75
C ARG A 270 17.15 -4.75 20.37
N GLN A 271 18.00 -5.75 20.14
CA GLN A 271 19.41 -5.69 20.56
C GLN A 271 20.17 -4.49 19.96
N ARG A 272 19.72 -3.98 18.81
CA ARG A 272 20.26 -2.82 18.10
C ARG A 272 19.51 -1.51 18.34
N ASN A 273 18.50 -1.52 19.24
CA ASN A 273 17.60 -0.38 19.52
C ASN A 273 16.81 0.10 18.29
N LEU A 274 16.58 -0.77 17.32
CA LEU A 274 15.78 -0.45 16.12
C LEU A 274 14.28 -0.52 16.45
N ARG A 275 13.47 0.09 15.60
CA ARG A 275 11.99 0.09 15.69
C ARG A 275 11.41 -0.89 14.65
N PRO A 276 11.27 -2.19 14.97
CA PRO A 276 10.75 -3.16 14.01
C PRO A 276 9.26 -3.00 13.79
N VAL A 277 8.84 -3.22 12.54
CA VAL A 277 7.45 -3.47 12.10
C VAL A 277 7.46 -4.77 11.32
N ILE A 278 6.67 -5.75 11.72
CA ILE A 278 6.59 -7.04 11.02
C ILE A 278 5.68 -6.92 9.81
N VAL A 279 6.15 -7.41 8.67
CA VAL A 279 5.40 -7.51 7.42
C VAL A 279 5.19 -8.98 7.09
N GLY A 280 3.94 -9.43 7.00
CA GLY A 280 3.54 -10.83 6.86
C GLY A 280 2.78 -11.33 8.07
N GLY A 281 3.47 -11.72 9.12
CA GLY A 281 2.90 -11.95 10.45
C GLY A 281 2.01 -13.18 10.60
N GLN A 282 2.01 -14.15 9.68
CA GLN A 282 1.14 -15.35 9.77
C GLN A 282 1.35 -16.16 11.06
N GLY A 283 2.56 -16.16 11.62
CA GLY A 283 2.88 -16.81 12.90
C GLY A 283 2.91 -15.86 14.09
N ALA A 284 2.44 -14.61 13.94
CA ALA A 284 2.59 -13.57 14.96
C ALA A 284 1.87 -13.88 16.28
N GLU A 285 0.74 -14.60 16.22
CA GLU A 285 0.00 -14.96 17.43
C GLU A 285 0.83 -15.83 18.38
N ALA A 286 1.61 -16.78 17.86
CA ALA A 286 2.44 -17.66 18.67
C ALA A 286 3.53 -16.91 19.47
N VAL A 287 3.88 -15.70 19.05
CA VAL A 287 4.87 -14.83 19.70
C VAL A 287 4.27 -13.49 20.14
N ALA A 288 2.94 -13.45 20.34
CA ALA A 288 2.21 -12.23 20.67
C ALA A 288 2.73 -11.53 21.91
N ASP A 289 3.13 -12.27 22.96
CA ASP A 289 3.68 -11.68 24.19
C ASP A 289 4.97 -10.88 23.92
N LEU A 290 5.84 -11.38 23.04
CA LEU A 290 7.04 -10.67 22.61
C LEU A 290 6.68 -9.37 21.85
N LEU A 291 5.70 -9.45 20.92
CA LEU A 291 5.25 -8.30 20.14
C LEU A 291 4.64 -7.23 21.05
N VAL A 292 3.81 -7.62 22.02
CA VAL A 292 3.22 -6.72 23.02
C VAL A 292 4.28 -6.09 23.90
N GLN A 293 5.19 -6.89 24.46
CA GLN A 293 6.28 -6.42 25.32
C GLN A 293 7.15 -5.35 24.65
N HIS A 294 7.38 -5.51 23.35
CA HIS A 294 8.22 -4.59 22.56
C HIS A 294 7.43 -3.58 21.73
N GLN A 295 6.10 -3.57 21.85
CA GLN A 295 5.19 -2.70 21.09
C GLN A 295 5.40 -2.79 19.56
N VAL A 296 5.63 -4.00 19.04
CA VAL A 296 5.91 -4.25 17.62
C VAL A 296 4.61 -4.35 16.84
N PRO A 297 4.36 -3.44 15.88
CA PRO A 297 3.19 -3.53 15.00
C PRO A 297 3.34 -4.64 13.95
N VAL A 298 2.21 -5.08 13.41
CA VAL A 298 2.18 -6.11 12.36
C VAL A 298 1.37 -5.62 11.17
N ILE A 299 1.94 -5.67 9.98
CA ILE A 299 1.23 -5.54 8.71
C ILE A 299 0.87 -6.95 8.25
N VAL A 300 -0.39 -7.35 8.43
CA VAL A 300 -0.88 -8.67 8.00
C VAL A 300 -1.08 -8.67 6.50
N LEU A 301 -0.41 -9.60 5.80
CA LEU A 301 -0.53 -9.76 4.36
C LEU A 301 -1.65 -10.74 4.03
N GLY A 302 -2.78 -10.21 3.54
CA GLY A 302 -3.90 -10.96 3.01
C GLY A 302 -4.74 -11.69 4.05
N THR A 303 -6.00 -11.26 4.19
CA THR A 303 -7.00 -12.00 4.95
C THR A 303 -7.81 -12.95 4.05
N LEU A 304 -7.86 -12.70 2.73
CA LEU A 304 -8.57 -13.53 1.74
C LEU A 304 -7.64 -14.63 1.20
N GLN A 305 -7.05 -15.41 2.10
CA GLN A 305 -6.08 -16.46 1.75
C GLN A 305 -6.47 -17.80 2.40
N LEU A 306 -6.01 -18.87 1.79
CA LEU A 306 -6.13 -20.22 2.37
C LEU A 306 -5.10 -20.39 3.51
N PRO A 307 -5.37 -21.31 4.46
CA PRO A 307 -4.38 -21.70 5.48
C PRO A 307 -3.07 -22.15 4.82
N ARG A 308 -1.95 -21.71 5.40
CA ARG A 308 -0.63 -22.05 4.87
C ARG A 308 -0.26 -23.54 5.12
N PHE A 309 -0.78 -24.12 6.21
CA PHE A 309 -0.51 -25.49 6.60
C PHE A 309 -1.81 -26.27 6.75
N ALA A 310 -1.78 -27.55 6.39
CA ALA A 310 -2.96 -28.42 6.40
C ALA A 310 -3.58 -28.63 7.81
N HIS A 311 -2.81 -28.40 8.89
CA HIS A 311 -3.29 -28.52 10.27
C HIS A 311 -3.94 -27.24 10.80
N GLN A 312 -3.81 -26.11 10.09
CA GLN A 312 -4.45 -24.86 10.49
C GLN A 312 -5.95 -24.90 10.21
N PRO A 313 -6.77 -24.23 11.01
CA PRO A 313 -8.18 -24.05 10.73
C PRO A 313 -8.37 -23.28 9.41
N TYR A 314 -9.50 -23.50 8.75
CA TYR A 314 -9.79 -22.89 7.43
C TYR A 314 -9.85 -21.35 7.50
N ASP A 315 -10.19 -20.80 8.64
CA ASP A 315 -10.37 -19.39 8.91
C ASP A 315 -9.13 -18.71 9.54
N GLU A 316 -7.97 -19.38 9.52
CA GLU A 316 -6.73 -18.89 10.13
C GLU A 316 -6.38 -17.46 9.65
N ALA A 317 -6.39 -17.22 8.34
CA ALA A 317 -6.07 -15.91 7.79
C ALA A 317 -7.14 -14.85 8.11
N TYR A 318 -8.41 -15.25 8.23
CA TYR A 318 -9.54 -14.37 8.48
C TYR A 318 -9.56 -13.87 9.93
N THR A 319 -9.25 -14.75 10.88
CA THR A 319 -9.30 -14.49 12.33
C THR A 319 -8.03 -13.88 12.88
N LEU A 320 -6.88 -14.05 12.22
CA LEU A 320 -5.57 -13.57 12.70
C LEU A 320 -5.56 -12.10 13.09
N PRO A 321 -6.07 -11.13 12.26
CA PRO A 321 -6.08 -9.72 12.65
C PRO A 321 -6.86 -9.46 13.93
N ALA A 322 -8.03 -10.11 14.09
CA ALA A 322 -8.85 -9.99 15.30
C ALA A 322 -8.12 -10.49 16.55
N ARG A 323 -7.45 -11.65 16.46
CA ARG A 323 -6.67 -12.22 17.57
C ARG A 323 -5.49 -11.34 17.98
N LEU A 324 -4.79 -10.75 17.01
CA LEU A 324 -3.68 -9.83 17.29
C LEU A 324 -4.16 -8.53 17.95
N VAL A 325 -5.25 -7.94 17.45
CA VAL A 325 -5.85 -6.73 18.05
C VAL A 325 -6.35 -7.01 19.46
N ALA A 326 -6.99 -8.17 19.72
CA ALA A 326 -7.42 -8.59 21.05
C ALA A 326 -6.26 -8.71 22.06
N ARG A 327 -5.03 -8.95 21.59
CA ARG A 327 -3.79 -8.95 22.39
C ARG A 327 -3.18 -7.54 22.55
N GLY A 328 -3.78 -6.51 21.98
CA GLY A 328 -3.27 -5.13 22.03
C GLY A 328 -2.17 -4.82 21.01
N ILE A 329 -1.98 -5.67 20.00
CA ILE A 329 -1.03 -5.44 18.92
C ILE A 329 -1.65 -4.51 17.89
N ARG A 330 -0.93 -3.47 17.46
CA ARG A 330 -1.36 -2.61 16.34
C ARG A 330 -1.24 -3.36 15.03
N VAL A 331 -2.34 -3.44 14.29
CA VAL A 331 -2.44 -4.19 13.04
C VAL A 331 -2.78 -3.25 11.90
N ALA A 332 -1.98 -3.30 10.82
CA ALA A 332 -2.38 -2.87 9.50
C ALA A 332 -2.72 -4.10 8.65
N ILE A 333 -3.65 -3.95 7.72
CA ILE A 333 -4.03 -5.01 6.76
C ILE A 333 -3.55 -4.57 5.37
N ALA A 334 -2.90 -5.48 4.65
CA ALA A 334 -2.52 -5.33 3.25
C ALA A 334 -3.13 -6.46 2.42
N CYS A 335 -3.26 -6.27 1.12
CA CYS A 335 -3.79 -7.34 0.24
C CYS A 335 -2.85 -8.54 0.17
N GLY A 336 -1.53 -8.30 0.16
CA GLY A 336 -0.52 -9.37 0.20
C GLY A 336 -0.47 -10.22 -1.07
N ASP A 337 -0.96 -9.68 -2.18
CA ASP A 337 -1.08 -10.31 -3.49
C ASP A 337 -0.58 -9.35 -4.57
N GLU A 338 -0.90 -9.60 -5.83
CA GLU A 338 -0.58 -8.70 -6.93
C GLU A 338 -1.18 -7.30 -6.73
N PRO A 339 -0.47 -6.21 -7.12
CA PRO A 339 -0.93 -4.84 -6.89
C PRO A 339 -2.25 -4.51 -7.60
N SER A 340 -2.62 -5.25 -8.65
CA SER A 340 -3.95 -5.16 -9.27
C SER A 340 -5.11 -5.51 -8.32
N ASN A 341 -4.85 -6.25 -7.24
CA ASN A 341 -5.80 -6.66 -6.22
C ASN A 341 -5.92 -5.67 -5.05
N ASP A 342 -5.10 -4.62 -5.00
CA ASP A 342 -5.16 -3.59 -3.96
C ASP A 342 -6.54 -2.92 -3.86
N ARG A 343 -7.29 -2.89 -4.98
CA ARG A 343 -8.71 -2.47 -4.99
C ARG A 343 -9.60 -3.22 -4.01
N ASN A 344 -9.17 -4.40 -3.55
CA ASN A 344 -9.94 -5.27 -2.66
C ASN A 344 -9.61 -5.05 -1.17
N ILE A 345 -8.87 -3.99 -0.82
CA ILE A 345 -8.43 -3.77 0.56
C ILE A 345 -9.59 -3.65 1.56
N ALA A 346 -10.72 -3.06 1.14
CA ALA A 346 -11.92 -2.96 1.96
C ALA A 346 -12.49 -4.36 2.27
N GLN A 347 -12.47 -5.30 1.31
CA GLN A 347 -12.93 -6.67 1.50
C GLN A 347 -12.01 -7.46 2.44
N HIS A 348 -10.70 -7.19 2.42
CA HIS A 348 -9.77 -7.75 3.42
C HIS A 348 -10.10 -7.28 4.84
N ALA A 349 -10.37 -5.99 5.03
CA ALA A 349 -10.79 -5.44 6.31
C ALA A 349 -12.18 -5.94 6.73
N ALA A 350 -13.13 -6.03 5.79
CA ALA A 350 -14.47 -6.56 6.00
C ALA A 350 -14.43 -8.02 6.47
N MET A 351 -13.56 -8.86 5.86
CA MET A 351 -13.36 -10.24 6.27
C MET A 351 -12.85 -10.32 7.70
N ALA A 352 -11.84 -9.52 8.07
CA ALA A 352 -11.35 -9.45 9.44
C ALA A 352 -12.45 -9.04 10.43
N ALA A 353 -13.29 -8.07 10.06
CA ALA A 353 -14.42 -7.64 10.88
C ALA A 353 -15.49 -8.74 11.03
N ALA A 354 -15.82 -9.45 9.93
CA ALA A 354 -16.78 -10.57 9.97
C ALA A 354 -16.28 -11.72 10.87
N PHE A 355 -14.97 -11.86 11.04
CA PHE A 355 -14.33 -12.88 11.86
C PHE A 355 -13.82 -12.35 13.21
N GLY A 356 -14.44 -11.28 13.73
CA GLY A 356 -14.31 -10.86 15.12
C GLY A 356 -13.41 -9.65 15.40
N MET A 357 -12.83 -9.02 14.39
CA MET A 357 -12.15 -7.74 14.57
C MET A 357 -13.19 -6.62 14.75
N PRO A 358 -13.06 -5.73 15.76
CA PRO A 358 -13.96 -4.57 15.86
C PRO A 358 -13.94 -3.76 14.55
N ARG A 359 -15.12 -3.33 14.08
CA ARG A 359 -15.26 -2.65 12.78
C ARG A 359 -14.39 -1.40 12.65
N GLU A 360 -14.35 -0.60 13.73
CA GLU A 360 -13.56 0.62 13.80
C GLU A 360 -12.05 0.29 13.67
N GLU A 361 -11.60 -0.80 14.29
CA GLU A 361 -10.21 -1.26 14.17
C GLU A 361 -9.92 -1.86 12.79
N ALA A 362 -10.88 -2.54 12.17
CA ALA A 362 -10.74 -3.03 10.81
C ALA A 362 -10.61 -1.88 9.80
N LEU A 363 -11.40 -0.82 9.96
CA LEU A 363 -11.24 0.42 9.17
C LEU A 363 -9.92 1.12 9.47
N ALA A 364 -9.54 1.23 10.74
CA ALA A 364 -8.27 1.81 11.14
C ALA A 364 -7.08 1.04 10.57
N ALA A 365 -7.18 -0.28 10.42
CA ALA A 365 -6.12 -1.13 9.86
C ALA A 365 -5.82 -0.86 8.38
N ILE A 366 -6.72 -0.19 7.64
CA ILE A 366 -6.53 0.19 6.23
C ILE A 366 -6.52 1.71 6.03
N THR A 367 -6.55 2.49 7.11
CA THR A 367 -6.57 3.97 7.09
C THR A 367 -5.57 4.56 8.07
N ARG A 368 -5.94 4.70 9.35
CA ARG A 368 -5.14 5.35 10.40
C ARG A 368 -3.85 4.60 10.71
N VAL A 369 -3.89 3.30 10.89
CA VAL A 369 -2.69 2.53 11.29
C VAL A 369 -1.59 2.60 10.24
N PRO A 370 -1.84 2.35 8.93
CA PRO A 370 -0.80 2.54 7.92
C PRO A 370 -0.30 3.98 7.82
N ALA A 371 -1.15 5.01 8.03
CA ALA A 371 -0.69 6.39 8.09
C ALA A 371 0.26 6.65 9.28
N GLU A 372 -0.05 6.09 10.47
CA GLU A 372 0.82 6.17 11.64
C GLU A 372 2.17 5.47 11.42
N LEU A 373 2.16 4.28 10.84
CA LEU A 373 3.35 3.48 10.61
C LEU A 373 4.27 4.06 9.54
N SER A 374 3.70 4.69 8.51
CA SER A 374 4.45 5.34 7.42
C SER A 374 4.89 6.78 7.73
N GLY A 375 4.52 7.33 8.91
CA GLY A 375 4.89 8.68 9.31
C GLY A 375 4.02 9.80 8.71
N ALA A 376 2.82 9.48 8.21
CA ALA A 376 1.91 10.45 7.57
C ALA A 376 0.66 10.77 8.41
N ALA A 377 0.61 10.37 9.69
CA ALA A 377 -0.57 10.48 10.54
C ALA A 377 -0.97 11.93 10.89
N ASP A 378 -0.08 12.88 10.71
CA ASP A 378 -0.36 14.31 10.85
C ASP A 378 -1.33 14.84 9.77
N ARG A 379 -1.35 14.20 8.61
CA ARG A 379 -2.19 14.60 7.46
C ARG A 379 -3.26 13.59 7.09
N TYR A 380 -2.97 12.28 7.10
CA TYR A 380 -3.80 11.24 6.50
C TYR A 380 -4.31 10.20 7.50
N GLY A 381 -5.24 9.38 7.07
CA GLY A 381 -5.75 8.22 7.81
C GLY A 381 -6.95 8.49 8.71
N THR A 382 -7.32 9.74 8.95
CA THR A 382 -8.50 10.13 9.75
C THR A 382 -9.23 11.31 9.14
N ILE A 383 -10.54 11.44 9.41
CA ILE A 383 -11.33 12.64 9.11
C ILE A 383 -11.42 13.46 10.39
N ALA A 384 -10.64 14.53 10.48
CA ALA A 384 -10.64 15.45 11.60
C ALA A 384 -10.22 16.85 11.12
N ALA A 385 -10.63 17.89 11.84
CA ALA A 385 -10.24 19.26 11.51
C ALA A 385 -8.70 19.40 11.47
N GLY A 386 -8.18 20.10 10.44
CA GLY A 386 -6.77 20.28 10.17
C GLY A 386 -6.09 19.11 9.44
N ARG A 387 -6.78 17.99 9.21
CA ARG A 387 -6.29 16.86 8.40
C ARG A 387 -6.55 17.10 6.92
N SER A 388 -5.83 16.37 6.09
CA SER A 388 -6.05 16.42 4.63
C SER A 388 -7.48 16.04 4.27
N ALA A 389 -8.07 16.78 3.34
CA ALA A 389 -9.34 16.44 2.70
C ALA A 389 -9.12 15.28 1.69
N THR A 390 -8.67 14.14 2.21
CA THR A 390 -8.44 12.90 1.46
C THR A 390 -9.41 11.84 1.98
N LEU A 391 -10.57 11.74 1.30
CA LEU A 391 -11.70 10.97 1.77
C LEU A 391 -12.56 10.41 0.63
N LEU A 392 -13.44 9.49 0.98
CA LEU A 392 -14.31 8.74 0.08
C LEU A 392 -15.78 8.91 0.48
N ILE A 393 -16.66 8.96 -0.52
CA ILE A 393 -18.11 8.71 -0.33
C ILE A 393 -18.44 7.34 -0.93
N HIS A 394 -19.07 6.51 -0.14
CA HIS A 394 -19.55 5.18 -0.51
C HIS A 394 -21.06 5.17 -0.71
N SER A 395 -21.54 4.32 -1.65
CA SER A 395 -22.97 4.15 -1.91
C SER A 395 -23.76 3.55 -0.73
N ALA A 396 -23.07 2.82 0.16
CA ALA A 396 -23.59 2.19 1.37
C ALA A 396 -22.41 1.91 2.33
N ASP A 397 -22.59 0.99 3.29
CA ASP A 397 -21.54 0.56 4.22
C ASP A 397 -20.26 0.12 3.45
N PRO A 398 -19.06 0.67 3.78
CA PRO A 398 -17.82 0.40 3.06
C PRO A 398 -17.37 -1.07 3.10
N PHE A 399 -17.89 -1.87 4.05
CA PHE A 399 -17.55 -3.29 4.19
C PHE A 399 -18.55 -4.23 3.52
N GLU A 400 -19.59 -3.70 2.89
CA GLU A 400 -20.49 -4.50 2.07
C GLU A 400 -19.94 -4.67 0.64
N VAL A 401 -19.97 -5.90 0.15
CA VAL A 401 -19.38 -6.28 -1.16
C VAL A 401 -20.04 -5.53 -2.34
N THR A 402 -21.31 -5.16 -2.20
CA THR A 402 -22.07 -4.44 -3.24
C THR A 402 -21.83 -2.92 -3.21
N THR A 403 -21.12 -2.43 -2.22
CA THR A 403 -20.83 -1.00 -2.06
C THR A 403 -19.78 -0.56 -3.08
N SER A 404 -20.00 0.61 -3.65
CA SER A 404 -19.06 1.27 -4.55
C SER A 404 -18.66 2.64 -4.02
N VAL A 405 -17.45 3.07 -4.35
CA VAL A 405 -17.01 4.46 -4.15
C VAL A 405 -17.69 5.32 -5.19
N THR A 406 -18.44 6.34 -4.75
CA THR A 406 -19.20 7.24 -5.63
C THR A 406 -18.54 8.59 -5.83
N ALA A 407 -17.70 9.04 -4.88
CA ALA A 407 -16.88 10.23 -4.99
C ALA A 407 -15.63 10.09 -4.12
N ALA A 408 -14.55 10.74 -4.52
CA ALA A 408 -13.27 10.70 -3.83
C ALA A 408 -12.53 12.03 -3.98
N TRP A 409 -11.73 12.37 -2.95
CA TRP A 409 -10.85 13.54 -2.95
C TRP A 409 -9.48 13.16 -2.41
N ILE A 410 -8.45 13.72 -3.03
CA ILE A 410 -7.07 13.69 -2.52
C ILE A 410 -6.65 15.15 -2.30
N ASP A 411 -6.29 15.50 -1.07
CA ASP A 411 -5.90 16.86 -0.68
C ASP A 411 -6.93 17.90 -1.22
N GLY A 412 -8.23 17.64 -1.01
CA GLY A 412 -9.33 18.49 -1.45
C GLY A 412 -9.62 18.53 -2.97
N SER A 413 -8.76 17.92 -3.76
CA SER A 413 -8.96 17.83 -5.21
C SER A 413 -9.81 16.60 -5.55
N PRO A 414 -10.90 16.75 -6.34
CA PRO A 414 -11.71 15.61 -6.74
C PRO A 414 -10.90 14.64 -7.62
N VAL A 415 -11.11 13.35 -7.40
CA VAL A 415 -10.44 12.27 -8.11
C VAL A 415 -11.40 11.63 -9.09
N GLN A 416 -10.93 11.44 -10.33
CA GLN A 416 -11.69 10.71 -11.34
C GLN A 416 -11.75 9.22 -11.02
N LEU A 417 -12.97 8.68 -10.91
CA LEU A 417 -13.26 7.27 -10.62
C LEU A 417 -13.61 6.52 -11.90
N GLU A 418 -12.66 6.49 -12.83
CA GLU A 418 -12.75 5.76 -14.09
C GLU A 418 -11.53 4.89 -14.30
N SER A 419 -11.69 3.73 -14.92
CA SER A 419 -10.62 2.85 -15.36
C SER A 419 -10.87 2.40 -16.80
N HIS A 420 -9.86 1.81 -17.44
CA HIS A 420 -10.04 1.23 -18.76
C HIS A 420 -11.20 0.22 -18.81
N GLN A 421 -11.38 -0.58 -17.75
CA GLN A 421 -12.46 -1.55 -17.63
C GLN A 421 -13.84 -0.89 -17.54
N SER A 422 -13.99 0.21 -16.76
CA SER A 422 -15.25 0.94 -16.67
C SER A 422 -15.64 1.58 -18.01
N LEU A 423 -14.66 2.17 -18.72
CA LEU A 423 -14.88 2.73 -20.06
C LEU A 423 -15.29 1.66 -21.08
N LEU A 424 -14.69 0.45 -21.01
CA LEU A 424 -15.10 -0.67 -21.85
C LEU A 424 -16.50 -1.15 -21.51
N ARG A 425 -16.85 -1.28 -20.23
CA ARG A 425 -18.20 -1.60 -19.78
C ARG A 425 -19.21 -0.63 -20.43
N ASP A 426 -19.03 0.63 -20.23
CA ASP A 426 -19.94 1.68 -20.74
C ASP A 426 -20.03 1.68 -22.28
N LYS A 427 -18.92 1.36 -22.96
CA LYS A 427 -18.89 1.18 -24.42
C LYS A 427 -19.76 0.01 -24.86
N TYR A 428 -19.66 -1.14 -24.18
CA TYR A 428 -20.42 -2.32 -24.57
C TYR A 428 -21.87 -2.25 -24.12
N GLU A 429 -22.18 -1.66 -22.96
CA GLU A 429 -23.55 -1.38 -22.55
C GLU A 429 -24.29 -0.53 -23.60
N ARG A 430 -23.68 0.59 -24.05
CA ARG A 430 -24.24 1.41 -25.13
C ARG A 430 -24.44 0.64 -26.43
N LYS A 431 -23.51 -0.28 -26.77
CA LYS A 431 -23.64 -1.12 -27.96
C LYS A 431 -24.86 -2.03 -27.88
N TYR A 432 -25.12 -2.62 -26.74
CA TYR A 432 -26.22 -3.57 -26.58
C TYR A 432 -27.55 -2.86 -26.33
N GLN A 433 -27.60 -1.77 -25.62
CA GLN A 433 -28.80 -0.94 -25.46
C GLN A 433 -29.27 -0.33 -26.79
N GLY A 434 -28.34 0.05 -27.67
CA GLY A 434 -28.67 0.55 -29.02
C GLY A 434 -29.21 -0.53 -29.98
N ASN A 435 -29.01 -1.81 -29.68
CA ASN A 435 -29.50 -2.94 -30.52
C ASN A 435 -30.92 -3.40 -30.17
N ASP A 436 -31.52 -3.01 -29.04
CA ASP A 436 -32.89 -3.36 -28.69
C ASP A 436 -33.95 -2.59 -29.53
N GLY A 437 -33.53 -1.59 -30.32
CA GLY A 437 -34.40 -0.80 -31.23
C GLY A 437 -34.23 -1.05 -32.72
N ALA A 438 -33.20 -1.79 -33.16
CA ALA A 438 -32.93 -1.99 -34.58
C ALA A 438 -32.58 -3.46 -34.86
N SER A 439 -33.57 -4.15 -35.47
CA SER A 439 -33.48 -5.44 -36.13
C SER A 439 -33.69 -6.70 -35.28
N ARG A 440 -34.95 -7.07 -35.12
CA ARG A 440 -35.35 -8.47 -35.33
C ARG A 440 -35.28 -8.78 -36.83
N GLY A 441 -34.09 -8.69 -37.36
CA GLY A 441 -33.77 -9.26 -38.69
C GLY A 441 -33.00 -10.54 -38.41
N THR A 442 -33.71 -11.65 -38.49
CA THR A 442 -33.20 -13.02 -38.47
C THR A 442 -32.11 -13.21 -39.52
N THR A 443 -30.85 -13.08 -39.11
CA THR A 443 -29.78 -13.82 -39.78
C THR A 443 -29.32 -14.87 -38.79
N GLN A 444 -29.89 -16.06 -38.90
CA GLN A 444 -29.33 -17.25 -38.28
C GLN A 444 -27.92 -17.42 -38.85
N VAL A 445 -26.93 -17.06 -38.09
CA VAL A 445 -25.56 -17.55 -38.28
C VAL A 445 -25.59 -19.02 -37.85
N ARG A 446 -25.68 -19.92 -38.87
CA ARG A 446 -25.45 -21.34 -38.68
C ARG A 446 -24.07 -21.50 -38.03
N PRO A 447 -23.93 -22.19 -36.90
CA PRO A 447 -22.61 -22.52 -36.40
C PRO A 447 -21.91 -23.41 -37.44
N GLU A 448 -20.78 -22.93 -37.97
CA GLU A 448 -19.88 -23.78 -38.74
C GLU A 448 -19.47 -24.95 -37.85
N GLN A 449 -19.81 -26.16 -38.32
CA GLN A 449 -19.28 -27.38 -37.71
C GLN A 449 -17.74 -27.33 -37.81
N PRO A 450 -17.00 -27.56 -36.70
CA PRO A 450 -15.56 -27.66 -36.79
C PRO A 450 -15.19 -28.79 -37.77
N ALA A 451 -14.34 -28.44 -38.75
CA ALA A 451 -13.81 -29.41 -39.70
C ALA A 451 -13.19 -30.59 -38.95
N ALA A 452 -13.57 -31.78 -39.33
CA ALA A 452 -13.04 -33.03 -38.77
C ALA A 452 -11.52 -33.04 -38.88
N VAL A 453 -10.83 -33.01 -37.74
CA VAL A 453 -9.39 -33.20 -37.67
C VAL A 453 -9.10 -34.64 -38.05
N THR A 454 -8.64 -34.86 -39.29
CA THR A 454 -8.09 -36.15 -39.72
C THR A 454 -6.82 -36.43 -38.94
N ALA A 455 -6.84 -37.52 -38.17
CA ALA A 455 -5.66 -37.98 -37.42
C ALA A 455 -4.50 -38.27 -38.42
N PRO A 456 -3.26 -37.88 -38.08
CA PRO A 456 -2.09 -38.18 -38.88
C PRO A 456 -1.83 -39.69 -38.86
N ALA A 457 -1.57 -40.26 -40.05
CA ALA A 457 -1.23 -41.66 -40.23
C ALA A 457 -0.04 -42.11 -39.40
N ALA A 458 -0.15 -43.28 -38.78
CA ALA A 458 0.88 -43.93 -38.00
C ALA A 458 2.15 -44.12 -38.83
N ARG A 459 3.32 -43.66 -38.30
CA ARG A 459 4.64 -43.96 -38.88
C ARG A 459 5.00 -45.42 -38.64
N PRO A 460 5.56 -46.13 -39.64
CA PRO A 460 6.02 -47.52 -39.48
C PRO A 460 7.24 -47.59 -38.54
N GLY A 461 7.26 -48.64 -37.72
CA GLY A 461 8.24 -48.87 -36.67
C GLY A 461 9.69 -48.91 -37.17
N VAL A 462 10.58 -48.34 -36.36
CA VAL A 462 12.00 -48.58 -36.41
C VAL A 462 12.32 -49.76 -35.51
N GLN A 463 12.79 -50.84 -36.11
CA GLN A 463 13.30 -52.04 -35.42
C GLN A 463 14.63 -51.66 -34.71
N SER A 464 14.73 -52.16 -33.50
CA SER A 464 15.92 -52.17 -32.65
C SER A 464 17.14 -52.85 -33.30
N ARG A 465 18.27 -52.25 -33.22
CA ARG A 465 19.55 -52.88 -32.97
C ARG A 465 20.31 -52.13 -31.89
#